data_20fa631cfc03d6734c48839a750363f3
#
_entry.id   20fa631cfc03d6734c48839a750363f3
#
_cell.length_a   1.000
_cell.length_b   1.000
_cell.length_c   1.000
_cell.angle_alpha   90.00
_cell.angle_beta   90.00
_cell.angle_gamma   90.00
#
_symmetry.space_group_name_H-M   'P 1'
#
loop_
_entity.id
_entity.type
_entity.pdbx_description
1 polymer ?
#
loop_
_entity_poly.entity_id
_entity_poly.type
_entity_poly.pdbx_seq_one_letter_code
_entity_poly.pdbx_strand_id
1 'polypeptide(L)'
;MRHILCLLGALAVLALGAAAAFAADPVLTIAFSGNTYGYYDPCPTCGPEKLGGLARRATYIHDLRTKAPTAGKTLVVAGAWEFLPEVSAAPPEPEKLPAIAKAHERLAYDVLALTPAEVKLLAAHQAAVPQGATTLGQEPTTKILTIGGKRIGLVLFPMPADISAPVPDKLMDATARAAGALRGKTDLVVGVSPWGAIDEEAFINTRTGAVDVLLGSGGGSGFPSRTSKNGKTLWTRAYIKGKTINRLDLFALPGGADFAWKVGDNFMAKVQPLDAAFPQDAAVEKLF
;
A
#
# COMPACT_ATOMS: atom_id res chain seq x y z
N MET A 1 4.80 27.92 -53.05
CA MET A 1 5.33 28.22 -51.70
C MET A 1 4.27 28.49 -50.63
N ARG A 2 3.11 29.12 -50.95
CA ARG A 2 2.05 29.40 -49.93
C ARG A 2 1.36 28.16 -49.35
N HIS A 3 1.22 27.04 -50.10
CA HIS A 3 0.57 25.78 -49.64
C HIS A 3 1.44 24.93 -48.73
N ILE A 4 2.77 25.02 -48.81
CA ILE A 4 3.70 24.28 -47.96
C ILE A 4 3.75 24.87 -46.53
N LEU A 5 3.61 26.20 -46.38
CA LEU A 5 3.57 26.84 -45.07
C LEU A 5 2.29 26.48 -44.26
N CYS A 6 1.15 26.29 -44.93
CA CYS A 6 -0.10 25.88 -44.26
C CYS A 6 -0.07 24.46 -43.75
N LEU A 7 0.61 23.53 -44.46
CA LEU A 7 0.74 22.12 -44.03
C LEU A 7 1.69 22.00 -42.82
N LEU A 8 2.75 22.77 -42.75
CA LEU A 8 3.66 22.76 -41.59
C LEU A 8 3.01 23.37 -40.33
N GLY A 9 2.13 24.37 -40.47
CA GLY A 9 1.37 24.93 -39.37
C GLY A 9 0.34 23.98 -38.80
N ALA A 10 -0.32 23.16 -39.62
CA ALA A 10 -1.30 22.18 -39.19
C ALA A 10 -0.65 21.01 -38.47
N LEU A 11 0.55 20.56 -38.89
CA LEU A 11 1.30 19.49 -38.19
C LEU A 11 1.82 19.94 -36.82
N ALA A 12 2.22 21.20 -36.67
CA ALA A 12 2.70 21.74 -35.40
C ALA A 12 1.58 21.85 -34.35
N VAL A 13 0.35 22.15 -34.75
CA VAL A 13 -0.81 22.21 -33.84
C VAL A 13 -1.26 20.83 -33.40
N LEU A 14 -1.16 19.81 -34.27
CA LEU A 14 -1.48 18.42 -33.91
C LEU A 14 -0.44 17.79 -32.95
N ALA A 15 0.83 18.21 -33.03
CA ALA A 15 1.88 17.70 -32.15
C ALA A 15 1.78 18.28 -30.71
N LEU A 16 1.23 19.49 -30.52
CA LEU A 16 1.02 20.06 -29.19
C LEU A 16 -0.21 19.49 -28.46
N GLY A 17 -1.15 18.89 -29.16
CA GLY A 17 -2.36 18.30 -28.55
C GLY A 17 -2.14 16.95 -27.87
N ALA A 18 -1.05 16.25 -28.20
CA ALA A 18 -0.78 14.91 -27.66
C ALA A 18 -0.02 14.87 -26.32
N ALA A 19 0.55 16.00 -25.87
CA ALA A 19 1.37 16.08 -24.66
C ALA A 19 0.58 16.49 -23.39
N ALA A 20 -0.71 16.78 -23.48
CA ALA A 20 -1.50 17.30 -22.35
C ALA A 20 -2.31 16.24 -21.58
N ALA A 21 -2.13 14.95 -21.85
CA ALA A 21 -3.01 13.90 -21.32
C ALA A 21 -2.69 13.39 -19.91
N PHE A 22 -1.64 13.90 -19.21
CA PHE A 22 -1.23 13.41 -17.90
C PHE A 22 -0.87 14.50 -16.87
N ALA A 23 -1.66 15.55 -16.81
CA ALA A 23 -1.41 16.65 -15.87
C ALA A 23 -2.48 16.80 -14.77
N ALA A 24 -3.34 15.81 -14.57
CA ALA A 24 -4.29 15.87 -13.46
C ALA A 24 -3.61 15.44 -12.15
N ASP A 25 -3.74 16.29 -11.13
CA ASP A 25 -3.34 15.92 -9.77
C ASP A 25 -4.18 14.72 -9.28
N PRO A 26 -3.59 13.79 -8.54
CA PRO A 26 -4.37 12.71 -7.95
C PRO A 26 -5.40 13.26 -6.96
N VAL A 27 -6.60 12.68 -6.98
CA VAL A 27 -7.63 12.95 -5.96
C VAL A 27 -7.31 12.25 -4.64
N LEU A 28 -6.53 11.17 -4.72
CA LEU A 28 -6.00 10.40 -3.59
C LEU A 28 -4.73 9.69 -4.02
N THR A 29 -3.71 9.71 -3.17
CA THR A 29 -2.53 8.85 -3.29
C THR A 29 -2.54 7.82 -2.18
N ILE A 30 -2.26 6.56 -2.48
CA ILE A 30 -2.04 5.50 -1.49
C ILE A 30 -0.57 5.10 -1.55
N ALA A 31 0.12 5.22 -0.42
CA ALA A 31 1.47 4.70 -0.22
C ALA A 31 1.37 3.44 0.65
N PHE A 32 1.84 2.32 0.12
CA PHE A 32 1.67 1.02 0.74
C PHE A 32 2.99 0.28 0.91
N SER A 33 3.26 -0.17 2.14
CA SER A 33 4.31 -1.11 2.50
C SER A 33 3.73 -2.36 3.17
N GLY A 34 4.55 -3.36 3.34
CA GLY A 34 4.25 -4.62 4.00
C GLY A 34 5.43 -5.56 3.76
N ASN A 35 5.43 -6.74 4.38
CA ASN A 35 6.48 -7.73 4.17
C ASN A 35 7.90 -7.18 4.43
N THR A 36 8.05 -6.25 5.38
CA THR A 36 9.36 -5.67 5.73
C THR A 36 10.22 -6.67 6.49
N TYR A 37 9.59 -7.59 7.26
CA TYR A 37 10.25 -8.72 7.92
C TYR A 37 11.33 -8.30 8.93
N GLY A 38 11.17 -7.15 9.56
CA GLY A 38 12.14 -6.63 10.52
C GLY A 38 13.42 -6.03 9.89
N TYR A 39 13.47 -5.90 8.56
CA TYR A 39 14.57 -5.20 7.91
C TYR A 39 14.41 -3.68 8.10
N TYR A 40 15.37 -3.05 8.74
CA TYR A 40 15.35 -1.61 9.06
C TYR A 40 16.37 -0.79 8.29
N ASP A 41 17.50 -1.40 7.93
CA ASP A 41 18.57 -0.79 7.17
C ASP A 41 18.45 -1.01 5.66
N PRO A 42 19.11 -0.17 4.84
CA PRO A 42 19.27 -0.45 3.42
C PRO A 42 19.96 -1.78 3.18
N CYS A 43 19.42 -2.59 2.28
CA CYS A 43 19.91 -3.92 1.95
C CYS A 43 21.37 -3.87 1.44
N PRO A 44 22.35 -4.43 2.17
CA PRO A 44 23.77 -4.30 1.80
C PRO A 44 24.15 -5.09 0.54
N THR A 45 23.34 -6.11 0.18
CA THR A 45 23.60 -7.01 -0.95
C THR A 45 22.72 -6.74 -2.16
N CYS A 46 21.91 -5.66 -2.14
CA CYS A 46 20.95 -5.33 -3.19
C CYS A 46 21.54 -4.41 -4.27
N GLY A 47 22.78 -4.64 -4.66
CA GLY A 47 23.49 -3.82 -5.64
C GLY A 47 24.09 -2.54 -5.03
N PRO A 48 24.69 -1.68 -5.88
CA PRO A 48 25.43 -0.50 -5.43
C PRO A 48 24.53 0.53 -4.69
N GLU A 49 23.24 0.57 -4.98
CA GLU A 49 22.31 1.56 -4.44
C GLU A 49 21.77 1.24 -3.06
N LYS A 50 22.00 0.01 -2.55
CA LYS A 50 21.57 -0.42 -1.22
C LYS A 50 20.13 0.01 -0.90
N LEU A 51 19.15 -0.62 -1.56
CA LEU A 51 17.74 -0.23 -1.47
C LEU A 51 17.12 -0.49 -0.09
N GLY A 52 16.19 0.35 0.31
CA GLY A 52 15.37 0.17 1.52
C GLY A 52 15.81 1.08 2.67
N GLY A 53 15.43 0.66 3.87
CA GLY A 53 15.69 1.35 5.13
C GLY A 53 14.51 2.20 5.61
N LEU A 54 14.22 2.09 6.92
CA LEU A 54 13.11 2.84 7.54
C LEU A 54 13.36 4.34 7.54
N ALA A 55 14.61 4.79 7.65
CA ALA A 55 14.95 6.20 7.61
C ALA A 55 14.67 6.84 6.23
N ARG A 56 14.97 6.15 5.12
CA ARG A 56 14.59 6.60 3.77
C ARG A 56 13.09 6.53 3.54
N ARG A 57 12.43 5.51 4.09
CA ARG A 57 10.96 5.38 4.03
C ARG A 57 10.29 6.57 4.72
N ALA A 58 10.79 7.00 5.87
CA ALA A 58 10.29 8.16 6.59
C ALA A 58 10.37 9.44 5.74
N THR A 59 11.51 9.71 5.12
CA THR A 59 11.68 10.85 4.21
C THR A 59 10.69 10.79 3.04
N TYR A 60 10.54 9.62 2.39
CA TYR A 60 9.61 9.49 1.28
C TYR A 60 8.15 9.72 1.68
N ILE A 61 7.72 9.15 2.82
CA ILE A 61 6.36 9.37 3.35
C ILE A 61 6.15 10.84 3.70
N HIS A 62 7.13 11.48 4.32
CA HIS A 62 7.08 12.92 4.63
C HIS A 62 6.89 13.74 3.35
N ASP A 63 7.67 13.46 2.32
CA ASP A 63 7.56 14.13 1.02
C ASP A 63 6.18 13.97 0.38
N LEU A 64 5.61 12.77 0.38
CA LEU A 64 4.26 12.53 -0.13
C LEU A 64 3.18 13.33 0.61
N ARG A 65 3.36 13.53 1.91
CA ARG A 65 2.39 14.25 2.74
C ARG A 65 2.49 15.77 2.65
N THR A 66 3.68 16.28 2.33
CA THR A 66 3.98 17.72 2.40
C THR A 66 4.20 18.40 1.06
N LYS A 67 4.59 17.63 0.03
CA LYS A 67 4.90 18.20 -1.30
C LYS A 67 3.75 17.98 -2.29
N ALA A 68 3.49 18.98 -3.14
CA ALA A 68 2.55 18.85 -4.25
C ALA A 68 3.05 17.76 -5.24
N PRO A 69 2.13 17.07 -5.93
CA PRO A 69 0.67 17.24 -5.92
C PRO A 69 -0.05 16.39 -4.86
N THR A 70 0.66 15.66 -4.01
CA THR A 70 0.10 14.65 -3.10
C THR A 70 -0.17 15.16 -1.68
N ALA A 71 0.30 16.38 -1.37
CA ALA A 71 0.15 17.01 -0.06
C ALA A 71 -1.32 17.01 0.42
N GLY A 72 -1.54 16.51 1.64
CA GLY A 72 -2.86 16.42 2.24
C GLY A 72 -3.82 15.39 1.62
N LYS A 73 -3.40 14.67 0.57
CA LYS A 73 -4.21 13.67 -0.14
C LYS A 73 -3.61 12.27 -0.10
N THR A 74 -2.70 11.99 0.84
CA THR A 74 -1.97 10.71 0.91
C THR A 74 -2.46 9.87 2.08
N LEU A 75 -2.96 8.67 1.77
CA LEU A 75 -3.18 7.57 2.71
C LEU A 75 -1.93 6.71 2.78
N VAL A 76 -1.35 6.56 3.97
CA VAL A 76 -0.14 5.76 4.19
C VAL A 76 -0.48 4.52 4.99
N VAL A 77 -0.27 3.35 4.38
CA VAL A 77 -0.63 2.05 4.96
C VAL A 77 0.60 1.15 5.06
N ALA A 78 0.84 0.63 6.25
CA ALA A 78 1.66 -0.54 6.46
C ALA A 78 0.75 -1.76 6.63
N GLY A 79 0.88 -2.73 5.74
CA GLY A 79 0.23 -4.03 5.84
C GLY A 79 0.89 -4.90 6.91
N ALA A 80 0.50 -6.16 6.96
CA ALA A 80 1.10 -7.13 7.89
C ALA A 80 2.53 -7.52 7.49
N TRP A 81 3.20 -8.25 8.40
CA TRP A 81 4.55 -8.80 8.21
C TRP A 81 5.64 -7.72 8.16
N GLU A 82 5.47 -6.66 8.92
CA GLU A 82 6.48 -5.61 9.05
C GLU A 82 7.63 -6.04 9.97
N PHE A 83 7.38 -6.86 11.01
CA PHE A 83 8.36 -7.26 12.00
C PHE A 83 8.82 -8.71 11.88
N LEU A 84 7.99 -9.58 11.31
CA LEU A 84 8.21 -11.03 11.26
C LEU A 84 8.02 -11.57 9.86
N PRO A 85 8.95 -12.38 9.32
CA PRO A 85 8.71 -13.16 8.11
C PRO A 85 7.57 -14.16 8.31
N GLU A 86 6.70 -14.33 7.32
CA GLU A 86 5.56 -15.25 7.37
C GLU A 86 5.96 -16.69 7.68
N VAL A 87 7.08 -17.13 7.11
CA VAL A 87 7.56 -18.53 7.20
C VAL A 87 8.81 -18.69 8.07
N SER A 88 9.28 -17.65 8.73
CA SER A 88 10.47 -17.66 9.56
C SER A 88 10.13 -17.36 11.02
N ALA A 89 10.81 -18.04 11.93
CA ALA A 89 10.60 -17.87 13.36
C ALA A 89 11.18 -16.56 13.92
N ALA A 90 12.10 -15.90 13.21
CA ALA A 90 12.77 -14.72 13.71
C ALA A 90 13.10 -13.70 12.60
N PRO A 91 13.05 -12.40 12.92
CA PRO A 91 13.61 -11.34 12.07
C PRO A 91 15.14 -11.41 12.04
N PRO A 92 15.81 -10.69 11.11
CA PRO A 92 17.26 -10.75 10.98
C PRO A 92 18.04 -10.36 12.24
N GLU A 93 17.57 -9.35 12.96
CA GLU A 93 18.21 -8.77 14.16
C GLU A 93 17.14 -8.54 15.24
N PRO A 94 16.77 -9.59 16.01
CA PRO A 94 15.69 -9.50 16.99
C PRO A 94 15.92 -8.48 18.10
N GLU A 95 17.18 -8.23 18.45
CA GLU A 95 17.58 -7.23 19.46
C GLU A 95 17.28 -5.79 19.03
N LYS A 96 17.12 -5.55 17.73
CA LYS A 96 16.72 -4.24 17.18
C LYS A 96 15.22 -3.99 17.19
N LEU A 97 14.39 -4.97 17.52
CA LEU A 97 12.93 -4.84 17.51
C LEU A 97 12.40 -3.62 18.30
N PRO A 98 12.93 -3.26 19.48
CA PRO A 98 12.48 -2.04 20.16
C PRO A 98 12.75 -0.76 19.37
N ALA A 99 13.89 -0.67 18.71
CA ALA A 99 14.24 0.47 17.85
C ALA A 99 13.38 0.47 16.57
N ILE A 100 13.16 -0.70 15.96
CA ILE A 100 12.31 -0.87 14.76
C ILE A 100 10.88 -0.45 15.09
N ALA A 101 10.31 -0.88 16.22
CA ALA A 101 8.96 -0.49 16.64
C ALA A 101 8.84 1.03 16.81
N LYS A 102 9.84 1.65 17.45
CA LYS A 102 9.92 3.10 17.60
C LYS A 102 10.04 3.84 16.26
N ALA A 103 10.77 3.27 15.31
CA ALA A 103 10.86 3.81 13.96
C ALA A 103 9.50 3.78 13.28
N HIS A 104 8.73 2.69 13.38
CA HIS A 104 7.38 2.60 12.81
C HIS A 104 6.41 3.63 13.39
N GLU A 105 6.52 4.00 14.68
CA GLU A 105 5.76 5.11 15.26
C GLU A 105 6.08 6.45 14.56
N ARG A 106 7.36 6.71 14.26
CA ARG A 106 7.80 7.96 13.60
C ARG A 106 7.37 8.07 12.14
N LEU A 107 7.16 6.95 11.45
CA LEU A 107 6.63 6.96 10.09
C LEU A 107 5.16 7.41 10.01
N ALA A 108 4.47 7.44 11.16
CA ALA A 108 3.12 7.99 11.31
C ALA A 108 2.14 7.43 10.26
N TYR A 109 2.05 6.12 10.14
CA TYR A 109 1.08 5.46 9.28
C TYR A 109 -0.35 5.81 9.69
N ASP A 110 -1.26 5.99 8.71
CA ASP A 110 -2.70 6.09 8.95
C ASP A 110 -3.27 4.72 9.35
N VAL A 111 -2.63 3.65 8.86
CA VAL A 111 -2.90 2.25 9.21
C VAL A 111 -1.59 1.50 9.31
N LEU A 112 -1.37 0.85 10.43
CA LEU A 112 -0.33 -0.17 10.63
C LEU A 112 -1.03 -1.44 11.10
N ALA A 113 -1.07 -2.47 10.26
CA ALA A 113 -1.68 -3.75 10.56
C ALA A 113 -0.61 -4.72 11.06
N LEU A 114 -0.85 -5.35 12.22
CA LEU A 114 0.04 -6.34 12.80
C LEU A 114 -0.66 -7.68 12.96
N THR A 115 0.04 -8.76 12.65
CA THR A 115 -0.43 -10.10 12.99
C THR A 115 -0.30 -10.36 14.49
N PRO A 116 -1.09 -11.28 15.08
CA PRO A 116 -0.90 -11.69 16.46
C PRO A 116 0.51 -12.25 16.76
N ALA A 117 1.15 -12.88 15.77
CA ALA A 117 2.50 -13.38 15.89
C ALA A 117 3.54 -12.23 16.02
N GLU A 118 3.35 -11.15 15.27
CA GLU A 118 4.20 -9.94 15.39
C GLU A 118 4.05 -9.28 16.75
N VAL A 119 2.82 -9.16 17.27
CA VAL A 119 2.57 -8.62 18.61
C VAL A 119 3.25 -9.48 19.68
N LYS A 120 3.14 -10.81 19.58
CA LYS A 120 3.82 -11.75 20.48
C LYS A 120 5.34 -11.64 20.40
N LEU A 121 5.88 -11.48 19.18
CA LEU A 121 7.32 -11.28 18.96
C LEU A 121 7.79 -9.99 19.63
N LEU A 122 7.12 -8.88 19.40
CA LEU A 122 7.47 -7.59 20.04
C LEU A 122 7.49 -7.72 21.57
N ALA A 123 6.46 -8.33 22.16
CA ALA A 123 6.39 -8.55 23.60
C ALA A 123 7.55 -9.42 24.13
N ALA A 124 7.92 -10.49 23.40
CA ALA A 124 9.03 -11.36 23.76
C ALA A 124 10.39 -10.64 23.79
N HIS A 125 10.54 -9.58 22.99
CA HIS A 125 11.75 -8.75 22.90
C HIS A 125 11.60 -7.40 23.62
N GLN A 126 10.65 -7.26 24.53
CA GLN A 126 10.40 -6.03 25.32
C GLN A 126 10.20 -4.78 24.44
N ALA A 127 9.74 -4.97 23.20
CA ALA A 127 9.38 -3.91 22.30
C ALA A 127 7.89 -3.55 22.47
N ALA A 128 7.60 -2.26 22.61
CA ALA A 128 6.22 -1.79 22.64
C ALA A 128 5.57 -1.96 21.27
N VAL A 129 4.29 -2.32 21.26
CA VAL A 129 3.49 -2.25 20.02
C VAL A 129 3.40 -0.79 19.59
N PRO A 130 3.74 -0.44 18.34
CA PRO A 130 3.67 0.94 17.86
C PRO A 130 2.30 1.57 18.11
N GLN A 131 2.27 2.82 18.56
CA GLN A 131 1.03 3.53 18.81
C GLN A 131 0.18 3.63 17.54
N GLY A 132 -1.11 3.35 17.66
CA GLY A 132 -2.05 3.38 16.52
C GLY A 132 -2.04 2.13 15.65
N ALA A 133 -1.17 1.15 15.93
CA ALA A 133 -1.23 -0.14 15.26
C ALA A 133 -2.53 -0.89 15.58
N THR A 134 -3.01 -1.66 14.62
CA THR A 134 -4.19 -2.53 14.76
C THR A 134 -3.76 -3.98 14.64
N THR A 135 -3.98 -4.75 15.70
CA THR A 135 -3.76 -6.21 15.65
C THR A 135 -4.90 -6.87 14.89
N LEU A 136 -4.56 -7.64 13.87
CA LEU A 136 -5.51 -8.41 13.08
C LEU A 136 -6.08 -9.55 13.92
N GLY A 137 -7.40 -9.55 14.10
CA GLY A 137 -8.13 -10.60 14.79
C GLY A 137 -8.62 -11.71 13.87
N GLN A 138 -9.52 -12.56 14.37
CA GLN A 138 -10.20 -13.59 13.58
C GLN A 138 -11.45 -13.07 12.85
N GLU A 139 -11.86 -11.84 13.13
CA GLU A 139 -12.96 -11.16 12.46
C GLU A 139 -12.44 -9.90 11.75
N PRO A 140 -13.05 -9.49 10.63
CA PRO A 140 -12.64 -8.28 9.94
C PRO A 140 -12.88 -7.03 10.80
N THR A 141 -11.92 -6.11 10.79
CA THR A 141 -12.03 -4.82 11.47
C THR A 141 -12.24 -3.72 10.44
N THR A 142 -13.15 -2.78 10.72
CA THR A 142 -13.43 -1.65 9.83
C THR A 142 -13.12 -0.31 10.48
N LYS A 143 -12.66 0.65 9.65
CA LYS A 143 -12.38 2.02 10.07
C LYS A 143 -12.75 2.97 8.92
N ILE A 144 -13.18 4.19 9.23
CA ILE A 144 -13.37 5.25 8.22
C ILE A 144 -12.39 6.37 8.54
N LEU A 145 -11.63 6.80 7.54
CA LEU A 145 -10.73 7.95 7.59
C LEU A 145 -11.18 9.00 6.58
N THR A 146 -10.85 10.26 6.84
CA THR A 146 -11.01 11.35 5.87
C THR A 146 -9.63 11.80 5.43
N ILE A 147 -9.32 11.63 4.15
CA ILE A 147 -8.04 12.00 3.53
C ILE A 147 -8.34 12.86 2.30
N GLY A 148 -7.81 14.07 2.24
CA GLY A 148 -8.06 15.00 1.13
C GLY A 148 -9.56 15.29 0.90
N GLY A 149 -10.36 15.32 1.95
CA GLY A 149 -11.82 15.50 1.87
C GLY A 149 -12.59 14.27 1.39
N LYS A 150 -11.93 13.12 1.14
CA LYS A 150 -12.56 11.86 0.75
C LYS A 150 -12.69 10.93 1.96
N ARG A 151 -13.85 10.29 2.10
CA ARG A 151 -14.09 9.28 3.13
C ARG A 151 -13.63 7.92 2.63
N ILE A 152 -12.60 7.39 3.28
CA ILE A 152 -11.98 6.11 2.92
C ILE A 152 -12.42 5.07 3.94
N GLY A 153 -13.17 4.08 3.50
CA GLY A 153 -13.51 2.90 4.30
C GLY A 153 -12.39 1.87 4.22
N LEU A 154 -11.86 1.50 5.37
CA LEU A 154 -10.82 0.49 5.50
C LEU A 154 -11.42 -0.80 6.04
N VAL A 155 -11.07 -1.92 5.42
CA VAL A 155 -11.36 -3.26 5.93
C VAL A 155 -10.04 -3.97 6.14
N LEU A 156 -9.66 -4.17 7.38
CA LEU A 156 -8.51 -4.99 7.74
C LEU A 156 -8.97 -6.44 7.74
N PHE A 157 -8.36 -7.24 6.90
CA PHE A 157 -8.71 -8.64 6.72
C PHE A 157 -8.27 -9.44 7.94
N PRO A 158 -9.10 -10.36 8.41
CA PRO A 158 -8.78 -11.17 9.58
C PRO A 158 -7.67 -12.18 9.31
N MET A 159 -6.98 -12.58 10.36
CA MET A 159 -6.03 -13.70 10.29
C MET A 159 -6.78 -15.03 10.28
N PRO A 160 -6.50 -15.92 9.32
CA PRO A 160 -6.98 -17.29 9.41
C PRO A 160 -6.34 -17.99 10.62
N ALA A 161 -7.06 -18.97 11.18
CA ALA A 161 -6.54 -19.75 12.32
C ALA A 161 -5.28 -20.58 11.94
N ASP A 162 -5.22 -21.03 10.71
CA ASP A 162 -4.06 -21.70 10.09
C ASP A 162 -3.64 -20.95 8.83
N ILE A 163 -2.47 -20.31 8.90
CA ILE A 163 -1.90 -19.54 7.78
C ILE A 163 -1.31 -20.42 6.68
N SER A 164 -1.15 -21.72 6.92
CA SER A 164 -0.64 -22.68 5.94
C SER A 164 -1.75 -23.31 5.08
N ALA A 165 -3.01 -23.16 5.51
CA ALA A 165 -4.18 -23.62 4.81
C ALA A 165 -4.84 -22.49 4.00
N PRO A 166 -5.58 -22.81 2.92
CA PRO A 166 -6.38 -21.82 2.21
C PRO A 166 -7.36 -21.10 3.15
N VAL A 167 -7.55 -19.80 2.92
CA VAL A 167 -8.50 -19.00 3.69
C VAL A 167 -9.92 -19.53 3.51
N PRO A 168 -10.64 -19.88 4.60
CA PRO A 168 -11.98 -20.44 4.48
C PRO A 168 -12.98 -19.47 3.85
N ASP A 169 -13.90 -19.98 3.02
CA ASP A 169 -14.97 -19.20 2.39
C ASP A 169 -15.79 -18.38 3.40
N LYS A 170 -16.06 -18.95 4.58
CA LYS A 170 -16.77 -18.23 5.67
C LYS A 170 -16.05 -16.94 6.06
N LEU A 171 -14.71 -16.96 6.08
CA LEU A 171 -13.89 -15.79 6.42
C LEU A 171 -13.89 -14.75 5.28
N MET A 172 -13.79 -15.23 4.04
CA MET A 172 -13.93 -14.38 2.85
C MET A 172 -15.30 -13.71 2.80
N ASP A 173 -16.39 -14.44 3.11
CA ASP A 173 -17.75 -13.90 3.15
C ASP A 173 -17.94 -12.88 4.28
N ALA A 174 -17.38 -13.13 5.46
CA ALA A 174 -17.41 -12.17 6.57
C ALA A 174 -16.70 -10.87 6.19
N THR A 175 -15.55 -10.98 5.52
CA THR A 175 -14.77 -9.84 5.04
C THR A 175 -15.53 -9.06 3.96
N ALA A 176 -16.16 -9.75 3.01
CA ALA A 176 -16.97 -9.12 1.98
C ALA A 176 -18.20 -8.38 2.56
N ARG A 177 -18.87 -8.98 3.56
CA ARG A 177 -19.98 -8.32 4.26
C ARG A 177 -19.52 -7.07 5.02
N ALA A 178 -18.37 -7.13 5.70
CA ALA A 178 -17.80 -5.98 6.40
C ALA A 178 -17.46 -4.83 5.43
N ALA A 179 -16.91 -5.17 4.26
CA ALA A 179 -16.67 -4.21 3.18
C ALA A 179 -17.97 -3.61 2.65
N GLY A 180 -18.99 -4.44 2.42
CA GLY A 180 -20.32 -4.02 1.95
C GLY A 180 -20.99 -3.03 2.91
N ALA A 181 -20.79 -3.18 4.23
CA ALA A 181 -21.33 -2.27 5.25
C ALA A 181 -20.74 -0.85 5.20
N LEU A 182 -19.61 -0.65 4.52
CA LEU A 182 -18.98 0.66 4.27
C LEU A 182 -19.53 1.35 3.01
N ARG A 183 -20.13 0.59 2.08
CA ARG A 183 -20.72 1.15 0.85
C ARG A 183 -21.81 2.18 1.20
N GLY A 184 -21.88 3.23 0.43
CA GLY A 184 -22.78 4.37 0.68
C GLY A 184 -22.37 5.29 1.83
N LYS A 185 -21.41 4.89 2.67
CA LYS A 185 -20.86 5.71 3.75
C LYS A 185 -19.49 6.31 3.39
N THR A 186 -18.83 5.76 2.38
CA THR A 186 -17.45 6.10 1.99
C THR A 186 -17.35 6.26 0.47
N ASP A 187 -16.36 7.04 0.05
CA ASP A 187 -16.08 7.31 -1.36
C ASP A 187 -15.19 6.22 -1.99
N LEU A 188 -14.47 5.46 -1.15
CA LEU A 188 -13.59 4.36 -1.54
C LEU A 188 -13.56 3.31 -0.44
N VAL A 189 -13.57 2.02 -0.78
CA VAL A 189 -13.37 0.91 0.14
C VAL A 189 -12.03 0.24 -0.14
N VAL A 190 -11.13 0.27 0.84
CA VAL A 190 -9.77 -0.29 0.76
C VAL A 190 -9.65 -1.49 1.70
N GLY A 191 -9.29 -2.64 1.15
CA GLY A 191 -8.92 -3.83 1.90
C GLY A 191 -7.43 -3.84 2.22
N VAL A 192 -7.06 -4.24 3.44
CA VAL A 192 -5.68 -4.49 3.85
C VAL A 192 -5.57 -5.94 4.25
N SER A 193 -4.86 -6.74 3.47
CA SER A 193 -4.85 -8.20 3.56
C SER A 193 -3.49 -8.78 3.98
N PRO A 194 -3.46 -9.72 4.94
CA PRO A 194 -2.29 -10.52 5.28
C PRO A 194 -2.27 -11.89 4.58
N TRP A 195 -3.26 -12.22 3.73
CA TRP A 195 -3.58 -13.59 3.31
C TRP A 195 -2.63 -14.21 2.29
N GLY A 196 -1.80 -13.41 1.62
CA GLY A 196 -0.97 -13.92 0.54
C GLY A 196 -1.67 -13.90 -0.83
N ALA A 197 -0.87 -14.06 -1.89
CA ALA A 197 -1.32 -13.81 -3.26
C ALA A 197 -2.46 -14.73 -3.71
N ILE A 198 -2.43 -16.01 -3.31
CA ILE A 198 -3.40 -17.03 -3.78
C ILE A 198 -4.80 -16.70 -3.25
N ASP A 199 -4.92 -16.49 -1.94
CA ASP A 199 -6.22 -16.23 -1.31
C ASP A 199 -6.74 -14.83 -1.62
N GLU A 200 -5.86 -13.84 -1.78
CA GLU A 200 -6.22 -12.50 -2.25
C GLU A 200 -6.80 -12.54 -3.68
N GLU A 201 -6.17 -13.30 -4.59
CA GLU A 201 -6.69 -13.49 -5.95
C GLU A 201 -8.03 -14.22 -5.94
N ALA A 202 -8.17 -15.25 -5.12
CA ALA A 202 -9.43 -15.96 -4.93
C ALA A 202 -10.53 -15.01 -4.44
N PHE A 203 -10.23 -14.19 -3.42
CA PHE A 203 -11.18 -13.22 -2.86
C PHE A 203 -11.67 -12.20 -3.90
N ILE A 204 -10.78 -11.50 -4.59
CA ILE A 204 -11.19 -10.45 -5.54
C ILE A 204 -11.93 -10.98 -6.77
N ASN A 205 -11.75 -12.26 -7.10
CA ASN A 205 -12.43 -12.90 -8.23
C ASN A 205 -13.73 -13.64 -7.85
N THR A 206 -13.91 -14.00 -6.58
CA THR A 206 -15.12 -14.69 -6.10
C THR A 206 -16.06 -13.77 -5.32
N ARG A 207 -15.53 -12.74 -4.63
CA ARG A 207 -16.29 -11.68 -3.93
C ARG A 207 -16.11 -10.36 -4.68
N THR A 208 -16.52 -10.39 -5.95
CA THR A 208 -16.26 -9.34 -6.94
C THR A 208 -16.80 -7.98 -6.49
N GLY A 209 -15.90 -6.97 -6.47
CA GLY A 209 -16.27 -5.61 -6.08
C GLY A 209 -16.55 -5.42 -4.59
N ALA A 210 -16.22 -6.40 -3.74
CA ALA A 210 -16.31 -6.21 -2.28
C ALA A 210 -15.46 -5.02 -1.82
N VAL A 211 -14.22 -4.93 -2.30
CA VAL A 211 -13.33 -3.77 -2.10
C VAL A 211 -12.96 -3.14 -3.43
N ASP A 212 -12.69 -1.84 -3.43
CA ASP A 212 -12.27 -1.10 -4.62
C ASP A 212 -10.76 -1.20 -4.84
N VAL A 213 -10.00 -1.19 -3.75
CA VAL A 213 -8.54 -1.37 -3.74
C VAL A 213 -8.21 -2.45 -2.73
N LEU A 214 -7.33 -3.39 -3.10
CA LEU A 214 -6.77 -4.39 -2.20
C LEU A 214 -5.27 -4.17 -2.06
N LEU A 215 -4.82 -3.98 -0.81
CA LEU A 215 -3.44 -3.84 -0.40
C LEU A 215 -2.99 -5.17 0.22
N GLY A 216 -2.21 -5.95 -0.52
CA GLY A 216 -1.87 -7.32 -0.17
C GLY A 216 -0.49 -7.48 0.41
N SER A 217 -0.38 -8.31 1.45
CA SER A 217 0.87 -8.75 2.08
C SER A 217 0.85 -10.26 2.34
N GLY A 218 1.87 -10.80 2.98
CA GLY A 218 2.03 -12.24 3.15
C GLY A 218 2.63 -12.91 1.92
N GLY A 219 2.50 -14.22 1.80
CA GLY A 219 3.15 -15.06 0.80
C GLY A 219 2.85 -14.67 -0.65
N GLY A 220 3.81 -14.91 -1.51
CA GLY A 220 3.74 -14.61 -2.95
C GLY A 220 4.45 -13.32 -3.36
N SER A 221 4.56 -13.11 -4.67
CA SER A 221 5.32 -12.00 -5.25
C SER A 221 4.64 -10.64 -5.03
N GLY A 222 5.46 -9.60 -4.78
CA GLY A 222 5.04 -8.21 -4.87
C GLY A 222 4.86 -7.76 -6.32
N PHE A 223 3.96 -6.82 -6.54
CA PHE A 223 3.74 -6.17 -7.84
C PHE A 223 3.08 -4.79 -7.68
N PRO A 224 3.28 -3.87 -8.65
CA PRO A 224 2.74 -2.52 -8.55
C PRO A 224 1.20 -2.48 -8.62
N SER A 225 0.62 -3.21 -9.56
CA SER A 225 -0.84 -3.31 -9.69
C SER A 225 -1.28 -4.44 -10.61
N ARG A 226 -2.46 -4.96 -10.31
CA ARG A 226 -3.31 -5.79 -11.17
C ARG A 226 -4.75 -5.38 -10.94
N THR A 227 -5.66 -5.81 -11.80
CA THR A 227 -7.10 -5.67 -11.56
C THR A 227 -7.75 -7.05 -11.47
N SER A 228 -8.84 -7.15 -10.71
CA SER A 228 -9.72 -8.32 -10.76
C SER A 228 -10.24 -8.55 -12.19
N LYS A 229 -10.69 -9.75 -12.50
CA LYS A 229 -11.16 -10.13 -13.85
C LYS A 229 -12.24 -9.19 -14.44
N ASN A 230 -13.06 -8.60 -13.58
CA ASN A 230 -14.10 -7.63 -13.97
C ASN A 230 -13.65 -6.16 -13.86
N GLY A 231 -12.39 -5.89 -13.50
CA GLY A 231 -11.84 -4.55 -13.36
C GLY A 231 -12.35 -3.75 -12.14
N LYS A 232 -13.15 -4.35 -11.25
CA LYS A 232 -13.77 -3.63 -10.12
C LYS A 232 -12.83 -3.43 -8.94
N THR A 233 -11.83 -4.29 -8.77
CA THR A 233 -10.84 -4.19 -7.70
C THR A 233 -9.45 -3.94 -8.27
N LEU A 234 -8.81 -2.86 -7.84
CA LEU A 234 -7.40 -2.59 -8.06
C LEU A 234 -6.60 -3.28 -6.95
N TRP A 235 -5.65 -4.12 -7.31
CA TRP A 235 -4.87 -4.93 -6.39
C TRP A 235 -3.38 -4.64 -6.53
N THR A 236 -2.74 -4.31 -5.43
CA THR A 236 -1.29 -4.12 -5.31
C THR A 236 -0.74 -4.99 -4.18
N ARG A 237 0.49 -5.45 -4.30
CA ARG A 237 1.14 -6.26 -3.28
C ARG A 237 2.51 -5.74 -2.93
N ALA A 238 2.78 -5.65 -1.62
CA ALA A 238 4.07 -5.19 -1.11
C ALA A 238 5.22 -6.12 -1.54
N TYR A 239 6.35 -5.52 -1.86
CA TYR A 239 7.62 -6.24 -2.03
C TYR A 239 8.26 -6.52 -0.67
N ILE A 240 9.12 -7.53 -0.63
CA ILE A 240 9.76 -7.99 0.60
C ILE A 240 10.92 -7.09 1.06
N LYS A 241 11.21 -7.13 2.37
CA LYS A 241 12.39 -6.51 3.02
C LYS A 241 12.41 -4.97 2.94
N GLY A 242 11.25 -4.35 2.78
CA GLY A 242 11.13 -2.89 2.83
C GLY A 242 11.93 -2.09 1.82
N LYS A 243 12.33 -2.70 0.68
CA LYS A 243 13.17 -2.09 -0.35
C LYS A 243 12.45 -1.01 -1.15
N THR A 244 11.13 -1.10 -1.21
CA THR A 244 10.28 -0.23 -2.03
C THR A 244 8.99 0.11 -1.30
N ILE A 245 8.33 1.17 -1.77
CA ILE A 245 6.95 1.46 -1.45
C ILE A 245 6.12 1.38 -2.73
N ASN A 246 4.98 0.70 -2.68
CA ASN A 246 4.00 0.76 -3.74
C ASN A 246 3.20 2.04 -3.61
N ARG A 247 3.10 2.80 -4.70
CA ARG A 247 2.31 4.03 -4.77
C ARG A 247 1.22 3.87 -5.82
N LEU A 248 -0.01 4.17 -5.42
CA LEU A 248 -1.16 4.29 -6.31
C LEU A 248 -1.61 5.74 -6.31
N ASP A 249 -1.55 6.39 -7.46
CA ASP A 249 -2.14 7.71 -7.68
C ASP A 249 -3.50 7.50 -8.35
N LEU A 250 -4.58 7.81 -7.63
CA LEU A 250 -5.95 7.68 -8.10
C LEU A 250 -6.43 9.03 -8.63
N PHE A 251 -6.84 9.08 -9.88
CA PHE A 251 -7.35 10.31 -10.54
C PHE A 251 -8.86 10.36 -10.53
N ALA A 252 -9.54 9.23 -10.36
CA ALA A 252 -10.96 9.13 -10.10
C ALA A 252 -11.24 8.05 -9.05
N LEU A 253 -12.39 8.15 -8.37
CA LEU A 253 -12.89 7.15 -7.44
C LEU A 253 -14.12 6.47 -8.01
N PRO A 254 -14.48 5.23 -7.57
CA PRO A 254 -15.67 4.53 -8.03
C PRO A 254 -16.93 5.38 -7.85
N GLY A 255 -17.65 5.66 -8.93
CA GLY A 255 -18.84 6.53 -8.92
C GLY A 255 -20.09 5.92 -9.53
N GLY A 256 -20.07 4.65 -9.94
CA GLY A 256 -21.21 3.99 -10.57
C GLY A 256 -20.96 2.55 -10.95
N ALA A 257 -22.01 1.87 -11.41
CA ALA A 257 -21.97 0.44 -11.76
C ALA A 257 -20.97 0.12 -12.88
N ASP A 258 -20.77 1.04 -13.83
CA ASP A 258 -19.88 0.84 -14.97
C ASP A 258 -18.41 1.18 -14.70
N PHE A 259 -18.10 1.71 -13.51
CA PHE A 259 -16.72 2.04 -13.15
C PHE A 259 -15.85 0.77 -13.19
N ALA A 260 -14.70 0.89 -13.84
CA ALA A 260 -13.64 -0.11 -13.81
C ALA A 260 -12.27 0.58 -13.74
N TRP A 261 -11.33 -0.01 -13.04
CA TRP A 261 -9.98 0.49 -12.96
C TRP A 261 -9.25 0.31 -14.30
N LYS A 262 -8.66 1.39 -14.80
CA LYS A 262 -7.88 1.42 -16.05
C LYS A 262 -6.61 2.21 -15.83
N VAL A 263 -5.47 1.54 -15.96
CA VAL A 263 -4.15 2.18 -15.85
C VAL A 263 -3.99 3.27 -16.91
N GLY A 264 -3.46 4.43 -16.50
CA GLY A 264 -3.28 5.57 -17.39
C GLY A 264 -4.55 6.41 -17.63
N ASP A 265 -5.70 5.94 -17.17
CA ASP A 265 -6.98 6.67 -17.25
C ASP A 265 -7.38 7.17 -15.85
N ASN A 266 -7.77 6.29 -14.96
CA ASN A 266 -8.27 6.65 -13.64
C ASN A 266 -7.31 6.31 -12.49
N PHE A 267 -6.21 5.62 -12.78
CA PHE A 267 -5.11 5.45 -11.84
C PHE A 267 -3.74 5.27 -12.52
N MET A 268 -2.69 5.54 -11.76
CA MET A 268 -1.31 5.10 -12.03
C MET A 268 -0.76 4.32 -10.85
N ALA A 269 0.01 3.28 -11.13
CA ALA A 269 0.72 2.51 -10.13
C ALA A 269 2.23 2.61 -10.34
N LYS A 270 2.95 2.79 -9.23
CA LYS A 270 4.41 2.96 -9.24
C LYS A 270 5.02 2.16 -8.10
N VAL A 271 6.11 1.47 -8.38
CA VAL A 271 7.01 0.95 -7.34
C VAL A 271 8.10 1.98 -7.13
N GLN A 272 8.15 2.57 -5.94
CA GLN A 272 9.18 3.54 -5.60
C GLN A 272 10.32 2.84 -4.86
N PRO A 273 11.49 2.66 -5.49
CA PRO A 273 12.68 2.22 -4.78
C PRO A 273 13.07 3.24 -3.72
N LEU A 274 13.47 2.76 -2.55
CA LEU A 274 14.03 3.61 -1.50
C LEU A 274 15.56 3.60 -1.62
N ASP A 275 16.06 4.32 -2.60
CA ASP A 275 17.47 4.44 -2.94
C ASP A 275 18.14 5.69 -2.32
N ALA A 276 19.34 6.02 -2.75
CA ALA A 276 20.12 7.15 -2.24
C ALA A 276 19.54 8.53 -2.63
N ALA A 277 18.55 8.60 -3.53
CA ALA A 277 17.84 9.85 -3.81
C ALA A 277 16.99 10.34 -2.62
N PHE A 278 16.66 9.42 -1.70
CA PHE A 278 16.00 9.76 -0.44
C PHE A 278 17.05 9.82 0.68
N PRO A 279 17.34 11.02 1.24
CA PRO A 279 18.21 11.12 2.40
C PRO A 279 17.61 10.36 3.58
N GLN A 280 18.44 9.84 4.46
CA GLN A 280 17.98 9.19 5.67
C GLN A 280 17.40 10.24 6.64
N ASP A 281 16.20 9.97 7.19
CA ASP A 281 15.62 10.79 8.25
C ASP A 281 16.48 10.66 9.52
N ALA A 282 17.08 11.76 9.94
CA ALA A 282 18.02 11.78 11.08
C ALA A 282 17.37 11.37 12.41
N ALA A 283 16.05 11.55 12.56
CA ALA A 283 15.35 11.16 13.78
C ALA A 283 15.06 9.65 13.83
N VAL A 284 14.89 9.03 12.67
CA VAL A 284 14.75 7.56 12.56
C VAL A 284 16.13 6.90 12.62
N GLU A 285 17.13 7.44 11.90
CA GLU A 285 18.50 6.91 11.89
C GLU A 285 19.12 6.82 13.30
N LYS A 286 18.89 7.82 14.14
CA LYS A 286 19.38 7.86 15.54
C LYS A 286 18.80 6.78 16.46
N LEU A 287 17.81 6.00 16.01
CA LEU A 287 17.24 4.92 16.81
C LEU A 287 18.09 3.65 16.75
N PHE A 288 18.95 3.51 15.76
CA PHE A 288 19.78 2.33 15.47
C PHE A 288 21.26 2.55 15.76
#